data_f065fd39f3fe97c9114e6c47f262086b
#
_entry.id   f065fd39f3fe97c9114e6c47f262086b
#
_cell.length_a   1.000
_cell.length_b   1.000
_cell.length_c   1.000
_cell.angle_alpha   90.00
_cell.angle_beta   90.00
_cell.angle_gamma   90.00
#
_symmetry.space_group_name_H-M   'P 1'
#
loop_
_entity.id
_entity.type
_entity.pdbx_description
1 polymer ?
#
loop_
_entity_poly.entity_id
_entity_poly.type
_entity_poly.pdbx_seq_one_letter_code
_entity_poly.pdbx_strand_id
1 'polypeptide(L)'
;MIPEPDSRPATDEHAVPPGASITVGAIDAERIRPYVPRVFQQHLVDAPAARVWMAEGSAVFVDISGFTQLSEQLARKGREGAEQITDAIGASFESILALAYGADGGLVKFGGDALLLWFHDEGHAERACRAAVAMRGKLRDVGTIALPSARATLQMTQGVHSGSFHFFSVGASHLELLPVGPAWSRLAAMERDADAGEIVVSGETAALLPAACVGDARGTGLLLREAPPGETPETWTPTEPPPVPPEMLARCLSPALRAHVLRGGGTSEHRPVTIAFIRFEGTDALIDGRGPDAAAEALQQVVSIVATAAEERGVSFLGSDVDADGGKLILTAGAPNVTGNDEERMLLALSKIAASDLPLAIRIGVHRGAVFAGDIGPHYRRTYTVMGDAVNLAARLMAKAEPGRIYATSDVLDRSDTQFETTRLEPFAVKGKAEPVQAFAVGRAESSRTRQVSTQRLPLTGRNVELGVIRKAFTSARSGAGRLIEVIGDAGIGKTRLLEALRDAAAGFNKQHATCEAYTSSIPYVAWRELLREMLGFGRDTPEAEIVERIRAEVATRAPDLAPWLPLLAAVIDVEMDATPEVLQLAESNRRAK
;
A
#
# COMPACT_ATOMS: atom_id res chain seq x y z
N MET A 1 -31.69 7.19 -60.64
CA MET A 1 -32.79 6.63 -59.82
C MET A 1 -32.14 6.02 -58.59
N ILE A 2 -32.08 6.82 -57.52
CA ILE A 2 -31.53 6.44 -56.21
C ILE A 2 -32.76 6.27 -55.30
N PRO A 3 -32.95 5.16 -54.57
CA PRO A 3 -34.07 5.00 -53.67
C PRO A 3 -33.82 5.75 -52.38
N GLU A 4 -34.85 6.43 -51.89
CA GLU A 4 -34.96 7.11 -50.61
C GLU A 4 -34.88 6.12 -49.43
N PRO A 5 -34.35 6.53 -48.24
CA PRO A 5 -34.38 5.71 -47.05
C PRO A 5 -35.72 5.82 -46.30
N ASP A 6 -36.21 4.67 -45.93
CA ASP A 6 -37.42 4.36 -45.19
C ASP A 6 -37.43 5.01 -43.80
N SER A 7 -38.44 5.85 -43.55
CA SER A 7 -38.69 6.50 -42.25
C SER A 7 -39.51 5.58 -41.36
N ARG A 8 -38.88 4.99 -40.32
CA ARG A 8 -39.58 4.43 -39.16
C ARG A 8 -39.44 5.35 -37.95
N PRO A 9 -40.52 5.59 -37.19
CA PRO A 9 -40.45 6.46 -36.03
C PRO A 9 -39.69 5.81 -34.87
N ALA A 10 -38.75 6.56 -34.27
CA ALA A 10 -38.06 6.21 -33.06
C ALA A 10 -39.08 6.16 -31.91
N THR A 11 -39.21 5.01 -31.26
CA THR A 11 -39.91 4.87 -30.00
C THR A 11 -39.08 5.51 -28.90
N ASP A 12 -39.58 6.57 -28.33
CA ASP A 12 -39.16 7.25 -27.09
C ASP A 12 -39.40 6.29 -25.90
N GLU A 13 -38.40 5.54 -25.51
CA GLU A 13 -38.37 4.80 -24.24
C GLU A 13 -37.03 5.05 -23.55
N HIS A 14 -36.94 6.18 -22.84
CA HIS A 14 -36.07 6.42 -21.67
C HIS A 14 -36.35 7.81 -21.11
N ALA A 15 -37.60 8.06 -20.75
CA ALA A 15 -37.94 9.18 -19.87
C ALA A 15 -37.61 8.75 -18.42
N VAL A 16 -36.53 9.28 -17.86
CA VAL A 16 -36.20 9.18 -16.43
C VAL A 16 -37.20 10.06 -15.67
N PRO A 17 -37.93 9.51 -14.66
CA PRO A 17 -38.89 10.30 -13.89
C PRO A 17 -38.16 11.39 -13.07
N PRO A 18 -38.74 12.61 -12.93
CA PRO A 18 -38.20 13.67 -12.10
C PRO A 18 -38.36 13.32 -10.62
N GLY A 19 -37.24 13.09 -9.92
CA GLY A 19 -37.27 12.86 -8.47
C GLY A 19 -36.27 11.81 -7.96
N ALA A 20 -35.34 11.32 -8.78
CA ALA A 20 -34.27 10.44 -8.28
C ALA A 20 -33.24 11.29 -7.51
N SER A 21 -33.34 11.29 -6.18
CA SER A 21 -32.22 11.59 -5.30
C SER A 21 -31.02 10.79 -5.81
N ILE A 22 -29.87 11.43 -6.01
CA ILE A 22 -28.62 10.75 -6.33
C ILE A 22 -28.27 9.93 -5.08
N THR A 23 -28.69 8.69 -5.05
CA THR A 23 -28.15 7.68 -4.15
C THR A 23 -26.67 7.58 -4.49
N VAL A 24 -25.81 7.83 -3.52
CA VAL A 24 -24.39 7.44 -3.55
C VAL A 24 -24.37 6.06 -4.19
N GLY A 25 -23.70 5.90 -5.31
CA GLY A 25 -23.78 4.72 -6.17
C GLY A 25 -23.69 3.45 -5.34
N ALA A 26 -24.58 2.47 -5.61
CA ALA A 26 -24.61 1.23 -4.87
C ALA A 26 -23.19 0.64 -4.81
N ILE A 27 -22.72 0.35 -3.58
CA ILE A 27 -21.38 -0.20 -3.36
C ILE A 27 -21.29 -1.51 -4.14
N ASP A 28 -20.34 -1.58 -5.07
CA ASP A 28 -20.11 -2.79 -5.87
C ASP A 28 -19.43 -3.86 -5.01
N ALA A 29 -20.25 -4.65 -4.33
CA ALA A 29 -19.82 -5.72 -3.43
C ALA A 29 -18.94 -6.76 -4.14
N GLU A 30 -19.21 -7.03 -5.40
CA GLU A 30 -18.46 -8.03 -6.17
C GLU A 30 -17.00 -7.62 -6.40
N ARG A 31 -16.72 -6.32 -6.51
CA ARG A 31 -15.35 -5.82 -6.60
C ARG A 31 -14.59 -5.89 -5.27
N ILE A 32 -15.28 -5.69 -4.15
CA ILE A 32 -14.66 -5.67 -2.81
C ILE A 32 -14.45 -7.08 -2.28
N ARG A 33 -15.37 -8.00 -2.53
CA ARG A 33 -15.41 -9.35 -1.97
C ARG A 33 -14.09 -10.12 -2.08
N PRO A 34 -13.36 -10.11 -3.22
CA PRO A 34 -12.08 -10.82 -3.33
C PRO A 34 -10.99 -10.32 -2.38
N TYR A 35 -11.12 -9.11 -1.85
CA TYR A 35 -10.15 -8.53 -0.91
C TYR A 35 -10.43 -8.90 0.54
N VAL A 36 -11.59 -9.49 0.84
CA VAL A 36 -12.00 -9.87 2.21
C VAL A 36 -11.87 -11.39 2.39
N PRO A 37 -11.12 -11.88 3.38
CA PRO A 37 -10.96 -13.30 3.65
C PRO A 37 -12.30 -13.99 3.93
N ARG A 38 -12.51 -15.23 3.43
CA ARG A 38 -13.76 -15.97 3.61
C ARG A 38 -14.10 -16.20 5.09
N VAL A 39 -13.11 -16.51 5.92
CA VAL A 39 -13.30 -16.67 7.36
C VAL A 39 -13.83 -15.38 8.02
N PHE A 40 -13.39 -14.21 7.52
CA PHE A 40 -13.89 -12.94 8.00
C PHE A 40 -15.29 -12.65 7.48
N GLN A 41 -15.58 -12.96 6.20
CA GLN A 41 -16.93 -12.84 5.66
C GLN A 41 -17.94 -13.68 6.45
N GLN A 42 -17.57 -14.92 6.81
CA GLN A 42 -18.43 -15.79 7.62
C GLN A 42 -18.67 -15.18 9.01
N HIS A 43 -17.63 -14.71 9.67
CA HIS A 43 -17.77 -14.04 10.98
C HIS A 43 -18.70 -12.83 10.91
N LEU A 44 -18.63 -12.02 9.85
CA LEU A 44 -19.49 -10.86 9.65
C LEU A 44 -20.96 -11.21 9.45
N VAL A 45 -21.27 -12.44 8.97
CA VAL A 45 -22.63 -12.97 8.92
C VAL A 45 -23.09 -13.48 10.28
N ASP A 46 -22.24 -14.27 10.95
CA ASP A 46 -22.63 -15.01 12.15
C ASP A 46 -22.65 -14.12 13.41
N ALA A 47 -21.66 -13.23 13.56
CA ALA A 47 -21.48 -12.42 14.74
C ALA A 47 -20.85 -11.03 14.44
N PRO A 48 -21.51 -10.17 13.66
CA PRO A 48 -20.93 -8.92 13.14
C PRO A 48 -20.52 -7.90 14.23
N ALA A 49 -21.05 -8.03 15.44
CA ALA A 49 -20.73 -7.17 16.57
C ALA A 49 -19.58 -7.68 17.45
N ALA A 50 -19.21 -8.96 17.31
CA ALA A 50 -18.14 -9.54 18.11
C ALA A 50 -16.76 -9.09 17.59
N ARG A 51 -15.96 -8.52 18.48
CA ARG A 51 -14.59 -8.06 18.16
C ARG A 51 -13.55 -9.17 18.23
N VAL A 52 -13.87 -10.27 18.87
CA VAL A 52 -13.00 -11.43 19.01
C VAL A 52 -13.81 -12.71 18.89
N TRP A 53 -13.23 -13.70 18.24
CA TRP A 53 -13.74 -15.08 18.27
C TRP A 53 -12.58 -16.06 18.27
N MET A 54 -12.87 -17.27 18.71
CA MET A 54 -11.94 -18.39 18.70
C MET A 54 -12.46 -19.46 17.73
N ALA A 55 -11.54 -20.12 17.07
CA ALA A 55 -11.86 -21.25 16.20
C ALA A 55 -10.79 -22.34 16.32
N GLU A 56 -11.24 -23.59 16.41
CA GLU A 56 -10.37 -24.77 16.33
C GLU A 56 -10.03 -25.06 14.87
N GLY A 57 -8.75 -25.33 14.61
CA GLY A 57 -8.30 -25.60 13.25
C GLY A 57 -6.79 -25.74 13.12
N SER A 58 -6.34 -25.72 11.87
CA SER A 58 -4.92 -25.67 11.51
C SER A 58 -4.65 -24.47 10.64
N ALA A 59 -3.56 -23.78 10.94
CA ALA A 59 -3.05 -22.72 10.08
C ALA A 59 -1.73 -23.15 9.42
N VAL A 60 -1.55 -22.72 8.18
CA VAL A 60 -0.30 -22.89 7.42
C VAL A 60 0.25 -21.52 7.08
N PHE A 61 1.48 -21.27 7.50
CA PHE A 61 2.21 -20.08 7.10
C PHE A 61 3.22 -20.49 6.03
N VAL A 62 3.14 -19.85 4.88
CA VAL A 62 3.98 -20.14 3.72
C VAL A 62 4.75 -18.88 3.38
N ASP A 63 6.07 -18.93 3.35
CA ASP A 63 6.92 -17.85 2.83
C ASP A 63 7.56 -18.28 1.52
N ILE A 64 7.42 -17.46 0.47
CA ILE A 64 7.92 -17.74 -0.88
C ILE A 64 8.98 -16.72 -1.23
N SER A 65 10.24 -17.15 -1.23
CA SER A 65 11.38 -16.32 -1.64
C SER A 65 11.62 -16.37 -3.15
N GLY A 66 12.20 -15.29 -3.69
CA GLY A 66 12.54 -15.14 -5.12
C GLY A 66 11.77 -14.04 -5.85
N PHE A 67 10.56 -13.68 -5.41
CA PHE A 67 9.77 -12.61 -6.04
C PHE A 67 10.41 -11.23 -5.91
N THR A 68 11.04 -10.92 -4.77
CA THR A 68 11.76 -9.64 -4.58
C THR A 68 12.87 -9.49 -5.63
N GLN A 69 13.66 -10.55 -5.87
CA GLN A 69 14.71 -10.54 -6.89
C GLN A 69 14.12 -10.34 -8.30
N LEU A 70 13.01 -10.98 -8.60
CA LEU A 70 12.31 -10.84 -9.88
C LEU A 70 11.81 -9.39 -10.06
N SER A 71 11.22 -8.81 -9.04
CA SER A 71 10.75 -7.42 -9.04
C SER A 71 11.88 -6.43 -9.33
N GLU A 72 13.04 -6.60 -8.70
CA GLU A 72 14.21 -5.74 -8.91
C GLU A 72 14.77 -5.84 -10.33
N GLN A 73 14.82 -7.05 -10.89
CA GLN A 73 15.30 -7.26 -12.26
C GLN A 73 14.38 -6.61 -13.29
N LEU A 74 13.07 -6.62 -13.06
CA LEU A 74 12.06 -6.09 -13.96
C LEU A 74 11.77 -4.59 -13.75
N ALA A 75 12.17 -4.01 -12.61
CA ALA A 75 11.96 -2.59 -12.31
C ALA A 75 12.48 -1.65 -13.41
N ARG A 76 13.58 -2.03 -14.08
CA ARG A 76 14.18 -1.24 -15.18
C ARG A 76 13.30 -1.14 -16.42
N LYS A 77 12.31 -2.02 -16.58
CA LYS A 77 11.35 -2.02 -17.70
C LYS A 77 10.11 -1.16 -17.44
N GLY A 78 10.01 -0.53 -16.29
CA GLY A 78 8.88 0.31 -15.94
C GLY A 78 7.55 -0.45 -15.99
N ARG A 79 6.56 0.05 -16.71
CA ARG A 79 5.20 -0.52 -16.76
C ARG A 79 5.16 -1.95 -17.30
N GLU A 80 5.90 -2.25 -18.39
CA GLU A 80 5.97 -3.60 -18.95
C GLU A 80 6.51 -4.61 -17.92
N GLY A 81 7.54 -4.20 -17.14
CA GLY A 81 8.08 -5.02 -16.07
C GLY A 81 7.07 -5.27 -14.94
N ALA A 82 6.29 -4.27 -14.58
CA ALA A 82 5.24 -4.42 -13.57
C ALA A 82 4.12 -5.38 -14.03
N GLU A 83 3.70 -5.32 -15.28
CA GLU A 83 2.73 -6.25 -15.88
C GLU A 83 3.28 -7.69 -15.86
N GLN A 84 4.55 -7.89 -16.26
CA GLN A 84 5.20 -9.20 -16.23
C GLN A 84 5.30 -9.79 -14.81
N ILE A 85 5.54 -8.97 -13.79
CA ILE A 85 5.54 -9.41 -12.38
C ILE A 85 4.13 -9.83 -11.97
N THR A 86 3.12 -9.00 -12.26
CA THR A 86 1.73 -9.29 -11.90
C THR A 86 1.29 -10.63 -12.45
N ASP A 87 1.58 -10.89 -13.72
CA ASP A 87 1.22 -12.15 -14.38
C ASP A 87 1.97 -13.35 -13.76
N ALA A 88 3.29 -13.21 -13.53
CA ALA A 88 4.10 -14.28 -12.98
C ALA A 88 3.72 -14.63 -11.53
N ILE A 89 3.53 -13.61 -10.68
CA ILE A 89 3.10 -13.79 -9.28
C ILE A 89 1.66 -14.30 -9.25
N GLY A 90 0.77 -13.71 -10.06
CA GLY A 90 -0.63 -14.10 -10.16
C GLY A 90 -0.80 -15.56 -10.51
N ALA A 91 -0.14 -16.03 -11.57
CA ALA A 91 -0.17 -17.44 -11.99
C ALA A 91 0.40 -18.40 -10.93
N SER A 92 1.48 -17.98 -10.24
CA SER A 92 2.08 -18.77 -9.18
C SER A 92 1.13 -18.89 -7.98
N PHE A 93 0.57 -17.78 -7.52
CA PHE A 93 -0.38 -17.78 -6.40
C PHE A 93 -1.68 -18.50 -6.74
N GLU A 94 -2.21 -18.33 -7.96
CA GLU A 94 -3.41 -19.04 -8.39
C GLU A 94 -3.23 -20.56 -8.32
N SER A 95 -2.11 -21.08 -8.81
CA SER A 95 -1.81 -22.51 -8.78
C SER A 95 -1.61 -23.07 -7.37
N ILE A 96 -0.99 -22.29 -6.47
CA ILE A 96 -0.77 -22.68 -5.08
C ILE A 96 -2.07 -22.60 -4.27
N LEU A 97 -2.82 -21.50 -4.43
CA LEU A 97 -4.06 -21.31 -3.71
C LEU A 97 -5.16 -22.30 -4.13
N ALA A 98 -5.19 -22.69 -5.41
CA ALA A 98 -6.13 -23.72 -5.87
C ALA A 98 -5.97 -25.04 -5.08
N LEU A 99 -4.75 -25.44 -4.74
CA LEU A 99 -4.48 -26.63 -3.92
C LEU A 99 -4.95 -26.46 -2.47
N ALA A 100 -4.73 -25.29 -1.88
CA ALA A 100 -5.19 -25.00 -0.53
C ALA A 100 -6.72 -24.96 -0.45
N TYR A 101 -7.37 -24.27 -1.38
CA TYR A 101 -8.83 -24.18 -1.46
C TYR A 101 -9.47 -25.54 -1.84
N GLY A 102 -8.83 -26.34 -2.70
CA GLY A 102 -9.25 -27.70 -3.02
C GLY A 102 -9.24 -28.65 -1.82
N ALA A 103 -8.39 -28.36 -0.83
CA ALA A 103 -8.35 -29.06 0.46
C ALA A 103 -9.25 -28.41 1.54
N ASP A 104 -10.26 -27.62 1.15
CA ASP A 104 -11.16 -26.84 2.02
C ASP A 104 -10.43 -25.87 2.96
N GLY A 105 -9.29 -25.36 2.54
CA GLY A 105 -8.58 -24.26 3.19
C GLY A 105 -9.00 -22.91 2.62
N GLY A 106 -8.64 -21.83 3.30
CA GLY A 106 -8.89 -20.48 2.85
C GLY A 106 -7.73 -19.54 3.16
N LEU A 107 -7.45 -18.60 2.28
CA LEU A 107 -6.41 -17.59 2.51
C LEU A 107 -6.92 -16.49 3.46
N VAL A 108 -6.27 -16.36 4.61
CA VAL A 108 -6.54 -15.32 5.62
C VAL A 108 -5.83 -14.02 5.25
N LYS A 109 -4.51 -14.09 5.01
CA LYS A 109 -3.68 -12.91 4.74
C LYS A 109 -2.66 -13.19 3.63
N PHE A 110 -2.37 -12.13 2.86
CA PHE A 110 -1.14 -12.00 2.09
C PHE A 110 -0.16 -11.16 2.89
N GLY A 111 1.05 -11.63 3.11
CA GLY A 111 2.15 -10.90 3.74
C GLY A 111 3.24 -10.56 2.71
N GLY A 112 2.91 -9.83 1.65
CA GLY A 112 3.81 -9.62 0.52
C GLY A 112 3.95 -10.89 -0.33
N ASP A 113 5.04 -11.63 -0.16
CA ASP A 113 5.31 -12.95 -0.74
C ASP A 113 4.92 -14.13 0.16
N ALA A 114 4.41 -13.86 1.36
CA ALA A 114 3.91 -14.86 2.29
C ALA A 114 2.39 -15.06 2.21
N LEU A 115 1.93 -16.28 2.52
CA LEU A 115 0.53 -16.67 2.56
C LEU A 115 0.19 -17.26 3.92
N LEU A 116 -0.88 -16.75 4.53
CA LEU A 116 -1.45 -17.31 5.77
C LEU A 116 -2.75 -18.03 5.45
N LEU A 117 -2.75 -19.36 5.56
CA LEU A 117 -3.88 -20.22 5.21
C LEU A 117 -4.55 -20.75 6.48
N TRP A 118 -5.86 -20.98 6.42
CA TRP A 118 -6.68 -21.49 7.50
C TRP A 118 -7.51 -22.70 7.05
N PHE A 119 -7.50 -23.75 7.87
CA PHE A 119 -8.26 -24.99 7.69
C PHE A 119 -9.02 -25.27 8.99
N HIS A 120 -10.31 -25.54 8.88
CA HIS A 120 -11.19 -25.81 10.02
C HIS A 120 -12.05 -27.07 9.75
N ASP A 121 -12.90 -27.44 10.68
CA ASP A 121 -13.72 -28.65 10.63
C ASP A 121 -12.91 -29.96 10.73
N GLU A 122 -13.60 -31.08 10.67
CA GLU A 122 -13.01 -32.42 10.85
C GLU A 122 -11.87 -32.68 9.87
N GLY A 123 -10.76 -33.23 10.37
CA GLY A 123 -9.58 -33.57 9.55
C GLY A 123 -8.76 -32.35 9.10
N HIS A 124 -8.94 -31.18 9.70
CA HIS A 124 -8.23 -29.95 9.33
C HIS A 124 -6.70 -30.09 9.31
N ALA A 125 -6.10 -30.82 10.26
CA ALA A 125 -4.66 -31.01 10.35
C ALA A 125 -4.10 -31.82 9.17
N GLU A 126 -4.79 -32.92 8.83
CA GLU A 126 -4.41 -33.74 7.68
C GLU A 126 -4.59 -32.99 6.37
N ARG A 127 -5.70 -32.26 6.19
CA ARG A 127 -5.94 -31.44 4.98
C ARG A 127 -4.91 -30.32 4.85
N ALA A 128 -4.57 -29.63 5.92
CA ALA A 128 -3.55 -28.59 5.95
C ALA A 128 -2.17 -29.15 5.54
N CYS A 129 -1.77 -30.28 6.11
CA CYS A 129 -0.49 -30.91 5.79
C CYS A 129 -0.44 -31.48 4.38
N ARG A 130 -1.53 -32.07 3.86
CA ARG A 130 -1.61 -32.49 2.45
C ARG A 130 -1.48 -31.30 1.50
N ALA A 131 -2.22 -30.22 1.77
CA ALA A 131 -2.12 -28.99 0.99
C ALA A 131 -0.71 -28.42 1.02
N ALA A 132 -0.05 -28.37 2.18
CA ALA A 132 1.31 -27.89 2.32
C ALA A 132 2.31 -28.71 1.47
N VAL A 133 2.21 -30.03 1.48
CA VAL A 133 3.06 -30.90 0.64
C VAL A 133 2.75 -30.70 -0.85
N ALA A 134 1.48 -30.60 -1.23
CA ALA A 134 1.06 -30.39 -2.62
C ALA A 134 1.55 -29.03 -3.15
N MET A 135 1.41 -27.95 -2.36
CA MET A 135 1.91 -26.61 -2.70
C MET A 135 3.43 -26.60 -2.89
N ARG A 136 4.18 -27.27 -2.00
CA ARG A 136 5.63 -27.42 -2.14
C ARG A 136 6.00 -28.16 -3.42
N GLY A 137 5.28 -29.24 -3.76
CA GLY A 137 5.45 -29.97 -5.00
C GLY A 137 5.22 -29.08 -6.21
N LYS A 138 4.09 -28.37 -6.22
CA LYS A 138 3.71 -27.44 -7.31
C LYS A 138 4.74 -26.34 -7.53
N LEU A 139 5.28 -25.76 -6.45
CA LEU A 139 6.30 -24.72 -6.58
C LEU A 139 7.61 -25.27 -7.14
N ARG A 140 7.99 -26.53 -6.78
CA ARG A 140 9.15 -27.19 -7.37
C ARG A 140 8.99 -27.44 -8.87
N ASP A 141 7.78 -27.78 -9.33
CA ASP A 141 7.49 -27.97 -10.74
C ASP A 141 7.57 -26.66 -11.53
N VAL A 142 7.09 -25.55 -10.94
CA VAL A 142 7.31 -24.20 -11.49
C VAL A 142 8.80 -23.88 -11.55
N GLY A 143 9.56 -24.27 -10.52
CA GLY A 143 11.01 -24.22 -10.42
C GLY A 143 11.59 -22.84 -10.55
N THR A 144 11.79 -22.39 -11.79
CA THR A 144 12.36 -21.08 -12.10
C THR A 144 11.44 -20.31 -13.02
N ILE A 145 11.02 -19.14 -12.59
CA ILE A 145 10.37 -18.18 -13.48
C ILE A 145 11.44 -17.60 -14.39
N ALA A 146 11.34 -17.90 -15.69
CA ALA A 146 12.24 -17.38 -16.72
C ALA A 146 11.44 -16.47 -17.66
N LEU A 147 11.71 -15.18 -17.57
CA LEU A 147 11.19 -14.15 -18.48
C LEU A 147 12.31 -13.69 -19.42
N PRO A 148 12.01 -13.05 -20.55
CA PRO A 148 13.04 -12.62 -21.52
C PRO A 148 14.17 -11.77 -20.93
N SER A 149 13.91 -11.07 -19.83
CA SER A 149 14.86 -10.15 -19.19
C SER A 149 15.07 -10.38 -17.69
N ALA A 150 14.48 -11.43 -17.11
CA ALA A 150 14.59 -11.72 -15.70
C ALA A 150 14.49 -13.22 -15.42
N ARG A 151 15.17 -13.66 -14.37
CA ARG A 151 15.10 -15.06 -13.89
C ARG A 151 15.11 -15.08 -12.37
N ALA A 152 14.20 -15.85 -11.78
CA ALA A 152 14.18 -16.09 -10.35
C ALA A 152 13.82 -17.55 -10.06
N THR A 153 14.56 -18.17 -9.16
CA THR A 153 14.23 -19.50 -8.63
C THR A 153 13.40 -19.30 -7.37
N LEU A 154 12.18 -19.84 -7.37
CA LEU A 154 11.28 -19.77 -6.24
C LEU A 154 11.60 -20.85 -5.24
N GLN A 155 11.61 -20.49 -3.97
CA GLN A 155 11.76 -21.39 -2.83
C GLN A 155 10.65 -21.11 -1.82
N MET A 156 10.31 -22.11 -1.00
CA MET A 156 9.21 -22.02 -0.04
C MET A 156 9.66 -22.61 1.29
N THR A 157 9.38 -21.89 2.39
CA THR A 157 9.37 -22.41 3.75
C THR A 157 7.93 -22.49 4.24
N GLN A 158 7.61 -23.48 5.08
CA GLN A 158 6.26 -23.63 5.59
C GLN A 158 6.25 -24.04 7.05
N GLY A 159 5.40 -23.37 7.85
CA GLY A 159 5.05 -23.76 9.20
C GLY A 159 3.60 -24.21 9.28
N VAL A 160 3.30 -25.24 10.09
CA VAL A 160 1.93 -25.68 10.37
C VAL A 160 1.71 -25.80 11.86
N HIS A 161 0.63 -25.19 12.35
CA HIS A 161 0.20 -25.33 13.74
C HIS A 161 -1.29 -25.65 13.80
N SER A 162 -1.70 -26.50 14.76
CA SER A 162 -3.09 -26.88 15.01
C SER A 162 -3.47 -26.57 16.44
N GLY A 163 -4.67 -26.06 16.64
CA GLY A 163 -5.18 -25.70 17.97
C GLY A 163 -6.29 -24.67 17.92
N SER A 164 -6.48 -23.95 19.03
CA SER A 164 -7.46 -22.89 19.15
C SER A 164 -6.82 -21.55 18.81
N PHE A 165 -7.35 -20.90 17.79
CA PHE A 165 -6.85 -19.64 17.25
C PHE A 165 -7.78 -18.48 17.55
N HIS A 166 -7.21 -17.35 17.96
CA HIS A 166 -7.94 -16.12 18.16
C HIS A 166 -7.91 -15.28 16.87
N PHE A 167 -9.05 -14.73 16.52
CA PHE A 167 -9.21 -13.75 15.46
C PHE A 167 -9.84 -12.49 16.03
N PHE A 168 -9.34 -11.33 15.62
CA PHE A 168 -9.85 -10.05 16.08
C PHE A 168 -10.34 -9.21 14.91
N SER A 169 -11.54 -8.63 15.04
CA SER A 169 -12.13 -7.66 14.12
C SER A 169 -12.14 -6.30 14.79
N VAL A 170 -11.18 -5.47 14.47
CA VAL A 170 -10.92 -4.20 15.18
C VAL A 170 -10.70 -3.04 14.21
N GLY A 171 -10.89 -1.82 14.69
CA GLY A 171 -10.73 -0.59 13.94
C GLY A 171 -11.99 0.26 13.95
N ALA A 172 -11.85 1.55 13.64
CA ALA A 172 -12.93 2.53 13.65
C ALA A 172 -13.35 2.96 12.23
N SER A 173 -12.41 3.42 11.41
CA SER A 173 -12.65 3.85 10.03
C SER A 173 -12.86 2.67 9.07
N HIS A 174 -12.23 1.55 9.36
CA HIS A 174 -12.41 0.26 8.71
C HIS A 174 -12.22 -0.86 9.73
N LEU A 175 -12.65 -2.08 9.37
CA LEU A 175 -12.48 -3.28 10.18
C LEU A 175 -11.26 -4.05 9.67
N GLU A 176 -10.23 -4.13 10.49
CA GLU A 176 -9.04 -4.93 10.22
C GLU A 176 -9.15 -6.29 10.89
N LEU A 177 -8.90 -7.36 10.13
CA LEU A 177 -8.78 -8.71 10.67
C LEU A 177 -7.37 -8.93 11.19
N LEU A 178 -7.23 -9.14 12.50
CA LEU A 178 -5.95 -9.46 13.14
C LEU A 178 -5.95 -10.89 13.67
N PRO A 179 -5.24 -11.81 13.01
CA PRO A 179 -4.94 -13.14 13.54
C PRO A 179 -3.72 -13.04 14.47
N VAL A 180 -3.93 -12.90 15.76
CA VAL A 180 -2.87 -12.74 16.77
C VAL A 180 -3.15 -13.59 18.02
N GLY A 181 -2.12 -13.85 18.82
CA GLY A 181 -2.18 -14.63 20.04
C GLY A 181 -1.31 -15.88 19.99
N PRO A 182 -1.27 -16.69 21.07
CA PRO A 182 -0.27 -17.74 21.26
C PRO A 182 -0.20 -18.78 20.13
N ALA A 183 -1.36 -19.17 19.55
CA ALA A 183 -1.38 -20.13 18.43
C ALA A 183 -0.74 -19.56 17.15
N TRP A 184 -0.98 -18.28 16.84
CA TRP A 184 -0.37 -17.61 15.72
C TRP A 184 1.14 -17.40 15.93
N SER A 185 1.56 -17.10 17.16
CA SER A 185 2.99 -17.00 17.53
C SER A 185 3.72 -18.32 17.36
N ARG A 186 3.08 -19.46 17.72
CA ARG A 186 3.62 -20.79 17.48
C ARG A 186 3.73 -21.10 16.01
N LEU A 187 2.71 -20.74 15.22
CA LEU A 187 2.75 -20.90 13.77
C LEU A 187 3.94 -20.15 13.14
N ALA A 188 4.13 -18.88 13.52
CA ALA A 188 5.27 -18.07 13.06
C ALA A 188 6.63 -18.66 13.50
N ALA A 189 6.69 -19.36 14.63
CA ALA A 189 7.88 -20.07 15.05
C ALA A 189 8.17 -21.30 14.16
N MET A 190 7.14 -22.05 13.79
CA MET A 190 7.28 -23.21 12.89
C MET A 190 7.84 -22.81 11.52
N GLU A 191 7.31 -21.71 10.94
CA GLU A 191 7.80 -21.19 9.65
C GLU A 191 9.28 -20.76 9.75
N ARG A 192 9.63 -20.02 10.82
CA ARG A 192 11.01 -19.55 11.07
C ARG A 192 12.02 -20.67 11.22
N ASP A 193 11.60 -21.81 11.80
CA ASP A 193 12.42 -22.98 12.03
C ASP A 193 12.63 -23.82 10.74
N ALA A 194 11.84 -23.58 9.69
CA ALA A 194 11.93 -24.30 8.41
C ALA A 194 13.06 -23.73 7.52
N ASP A 195 13.84 -24.61 6.92
CA ASP A 195 14.73 -24.24 5.82
C ASP A 195 13.99 -24.33 4.47
N ALA A 196 14.60 -23.75 3.42
CA ALA A 196 14.04 -23.76 2.08
C ALA A 196 13.63 -25.16 1.59
N GLY A 197 12.35 -25.34 1.27
CA GLY A 197 11.77 -26.61 0.87
C GLY A 197 11.33 -27.51 2.03
N GLU A 198 11.46 -27.08 3.28
CA GLU A 198 10.99 -27.82 4.45
C GLU A 198 9.57 -27.39 4.87
N ILE A 199 8.88 -28.29 5.55
CA ILE A 199 7.61 -28.06 6.24
C ILE A 199 7.81 -28.47 7.68
N VAL A 200 7.68 -27.53 8.62
CA VAL A 200 7.79 -27.78 10.06
C VAL A 200 6.40 -27.74 10.68
N VAL A 201 6.05 -28.77 11.41
CA VAL A 201 4.78 -28.89 12.12
C VAL A 201 4.98 -28.80 13.62
N SER A 202 4.04 -28.20 14.34
CA SER A 202 4.07 -28.20 15.80
C SER A 202 3.79 -29.58 16.40
N GLY A 203 4.13 -29.79 17.68
CA GLY A 203 3.83 -31.03 18.40
C GLY A 203 2.32 -31.33 18.43
N GLU A 204 1.49 -30.30 18.54
CA GLU A 204 0.02 -30.38 18.53
C GLU A 204 -0.48 -30.88 17.15
N THR A 205 0.09 -30.36 16.05
CA THR A 205 -0.24 -30.84 14.71
C THR A 205 0.23 -32.28 14.52
N ALA A 206 1.46 -32.59 14.93
CA ALA A 206 2.04 -33.93 14.82
C ALA A 206 1.19 -35.00 15.56
N ALA A 207 0.58 -34.65 16.69
CA ALA A 207 -0.28 -35.55 17.45
C ALA A 207 -1.59 -35.90 16.71
N LEU A 208 -2.01 -35.09 15.73
CA LEU A 208 -3.19 -35.31 14.89
C LEU A 208 -2.87 -36.06 13.59
N LEU A 209 -1.61 -36.39 13.33
CA LEU A 209 -1.14 -37.04 12.10
C LEU A 209 -0.73 -38.49 12.32
N PRO A 210 -0.79 -39.35 11.30
CA PRO A 210 -0.15 -40.64 11.34
C PRO A 210 1.36 -40.52 11.60
N ALA A 211 1.88 -41.33 12.52
CA ALA A 211 3.29 -41.26 12.93
C ALA A 211 4.30 -41.37 11.77
N ALA A 212 3.94 -42.06 10.68
CA ALA A 212 4.77 -42.17 9.49
C ALA A 212 4.99 -40.84 8.77
N CYS A 213 4.06 -39.89 8.91
CA CYS A 213 4.17 -38.57 8.28
C CYS A 213 5.13 -37.63 8.99
N VAL A 214 5.45 -37.91 10.26
CA VAL A 214 6.23 -37.05 11.13
C VAL A 214 7.69 -37.48 11.16
N GLY A 215 8.59 -36.54 10.99
CA GLY A 215 10.03 -36.73 10.94
C GLY A 215 10.76 -36.29 12.20
N ASP A 216 12.04 -35.95 11.99
CA ASP A 216 12.95 -35.53 13.07
C ASP A 216 12.58 -34.14 13.61
N ALA A 217 13.09 -33.85 14.81
CA ALA A 217 12.95 -32.53 15.41
C ALA A 217 13.63 -31.45 14.56
N ARG A 218 12.95 -30.30 14.41
CA ARG A 218 13.44 -29.13 13.69
C ARG A 218 13.07 -27.87 14.46
N GLY A 219 14.08 -27.20 15.04
CA GLY A 219 13.82 -26.07 15.92
C GLY A 219 12.90 -26.45 17.09
N THR A 220 11.75 -25.76 17.18
CA THR A 220 10.72 -26.02 18.20
C THR A 220 9.62 -26.98 17.73
N GLY A 221 9.70 -27.45 16.48
CA GLY A 221 8.75 -28.36 15.85
C GLY A 221 9.35 -29.66 15.34
N LEU A 222 8.68 -30.29 14.40
CA LEU A 222 9.02 -31.55 13.76
C LEU A 222 8.90 -31.40 12.24
N LEU A 223 9.76 -32.05 11.48
CA LEU A 223 9.68 -32.08 10.02
C LEU A 223 8.46 -32.91 9.55
N LEU A 224 7.72 -32.40 8.59
CA LEU A 224 6.72 -33.19 7.86
C LEU A 224 7.43 -33.92 6.71
N ARG A 225 7.57 -35.26 6.83
CA ARG A 225 8.25 -36.11 5.84
C ARG A 225 7.37 -36.42 4.63
N GLU A 226 6.17 -36.87 4.90
CA GLU A 226 5.22 -37.36 3.90
C GLU A 226 3.84 -36.72 4.09
N ALA A 227 3.07 -36.63 3.00
CA ALA A 227 1.70 -36.18 3.08
C ALA A 227 0.86 -37.22 3.84
N PRO A 228 -0.06 -36.80 4.73
CA PRO A 228 -1.08 -37.69 5.28
C PRO A 228 -1.92 -38.35 4.17
N PRO A 229 -2.48 -39.56 4.41
CA PRO A 229 -3.34 -40.24 3.45
C PRO A 229 -4.53 -39.37 3.00
N GLY A 230 -4.94 -39.53 1.77
CA GLY A 230 -6.07 -38.80 1.17
C GLY A 230 -5.67 -38.09 -0.12
N GLU A 231 -6.66 -37.58 -0.82
CA GLU A 231 -6.48 -36.86 -2.08
C GLU A 231 -6.46 -35.34 -1.81
N THR A 232 -5.62 -34.62 -2.54
CA THR A 232 -5.70 -33.15 -2.67
C THR A 232 -6.19 -32.87 -4.08
N PRO A 233 -7.40 -32.31 -4.25
CA PRO A 233 -7.90 -31.95 -5.56
C PRO A 233 -6.95 -30.97 -6.27
N GLU A 234 -6.63 -31.23 -7.53
CA GLU A 234 -5.80 -30.33 -8.34
C GLU A 234 -6.59 -29.10 -8.84
N THR A 235 -7.90 -29.20 -8.82
CA THR A 235 -8.80 -28.13 -9.28
C THR A 235 -9.80 -27.80 -8.18
N TRP A 236 -10.07 -26.52 -8.03
CA TRP A 236 -11.07 -25.99 -7.12
C TRP A 236 -12.05 -25.10 -7.87
N THR A 237 -13.34 -25.28 -7.58
CA THR A 237 -14.39 -24.40 -8.08
C THR A 237 -14.87 -23.50 -6.95
N PRO A 238 -14.94 -22.18 -7.15
CA PRO A 238 -15.44 -21.26 -6.12
C PRO A 238 -16.84 -21.67 -5.65
N THR A 239 -16.98 -21.85 -4.34
CA THR A 239 -18.27 -22.04 -3.70
C THR A 239 -18.96 -20.69 -3.49
N GLU A 240 -20.29 -20.69 -3.36
CA GLU A 240 -21.04 -19.48 -3.08
C GLU A 240 -20.50 -18.77 -1.84
N PRO A 241 -20.18 -17.46 -1.94
CA PRO A 241 -19.62 -16.71 -0.83
C PRO A 241 -20.68 -16.40 0.23
N PRO A 242 -20.29 -16.18 1.50
CA PRO A 242 -21.21 -15.75 2.54
C PRO A 242 -21.98 -14.47 2.15
N PRO A 243 -23.28 -14.36 2.48
CA PRO A 243 -24.12 -13.23 2.07
C PRO A 243 -23.91 -11.98 2.95
N VAL A 244 -22.70 -11.41 2.92
CA VAL A 244 -22.35 -10.21 3.68
C VAL A 244 -22.92 -8.97 3.00
N PRO A 245 -23.60 -8.05 3.73
CA PRO A 245 -24.07 -6.78 3.19
C PRO A 245 -22.95 -5.94 2.55
N PRO A 246 -23.20 -5.26 1.40
CA PRO A 246 -22.19 -4.46 0.70
C PRO A 246 -21.48 -3.43 1.56
N GLU A 247 -22.22 -2.73 2.43
CA GLU A 247 -21.68 -1.71 3.34
C GLU A 247 -20.71 -2.32 4.36
N MET A 248 -20.98 -3.54 4.81
CA MET A 248 -20.12 -4.24 5.75
C MET A 248 -18.84 -4.75 5.08
N LEU A 249 -18.93 -5.28 3.85
CA LEU A 249 -17.75 -5.60 3.03
C LEU A 249 -16.89 -4.36 2.80
N ALA A 250 -17.51 -3.22 2.48
CA ALA A 250 -16.79 -1.97 2.26
C ALA A 250 -16.02 -1.50 3.50
N ARG A 251 -16.52 -1.80 4.70
CA ARG A 251 -15.82 -1.50 5.95
C ARG A 251 -14.59 -2.38 6.20
N CYS A 252 -14.44 -3.50 5.52
CA CYS A 252 -13.23 -4.34 5.63
C CYS A 252 -12.02 -3.81 4.87
N LEU A 253 -12.15 -2.68 4.16
CA LEU A 253 -11.06 -2.03 3.47
C LEU A 253 -10.87 -0.61 4.00
N SER A 254 -9.61 -0.21 4.17
CA SER A 254 -9.29 1.20 4.48
C SER A 254 -9.85 2.13 3.40
N PRO A 255 -10.15 3.40 3.71
CA PRO A 255 -10.75 4.32 2.74
C PRO A 255 -9.96 4.42 1.43
N ALA A 256 -8.63 4.45 1.51
CA ALA A 256 -7.76 4.52 0.34
C ALA A 256 -7.86 3.27 -0.56
N LEU A 257 -7.81 2.08 0.04
CA LEU A 257 -7.95 0.81 -0.69
C LEU A 257 -9.35 0.64 -1.25
N ARG A 258 -10.39 0.97 -0.47
CA ARG A 258 -11.77 0.91 -0.93
C ARG A 258 -11.98 1.81 -2.16
N ALA A 259 -11.49 3.04 -2.11
CA ALA A 259 -11.57 3.95 -3.25
C ALA A 259 -10.79 3.43 -4.48
N HIS A 260 -9.63 2.78 -4.28
CA HIS A 260 -8.87 2.13 -5.35
C HIS A 260 -9.68 1.00 -6.01
N VAL A 261 -10.21 0.08 -5.21
CA VAL A 261 -10.96 -1.09 -5.68
C VAL A 261 -12.24 -0.69 -6.41
N LEU A 262 -13.00 0.28 -5.87
CA LEU A 262 -14.26 0.74 -6.48
C LEU A 262 -14.05 1.49 -7.79
N ARG A 263 -12.89 2.15 -7.98
CA ARG A 263 -12.50 2.74 -9.28
C ARG A 263 -12.11 1.69 -10.34
N GLY A 264 -12.11 0.41 -10.00
CA GLY A 264 -11.79 -0.69 -10.92
C GLY A 264 -10.36 -1.21 -10.78
N GLY A 265 -9.69 -0.87 -9.66
CA GLY A 265 -8.27 -1.15 -9.47
C GLY A 265 -7.41 -0.23 -10.35
N GLY A 266 -6.11 -0.37 -10.26
CA GLY A 266 -5.14 0.33 -11.10
C GLY A 266 -4.28 -0.65 -11.88
N THR A 267 -3.58 -0.17 -12.90
CA THR A 267 -2.49 -0.94 -13.50
C THR A 267 -1.34 -1.03 -12.50
N SER A 268 -0.80 -2.24 -12.33
CA SER A 268 0.41 -2.43 -11.53
C SER A 268 1.56 -1.62 -12.08
N GLU A 269 2.36 -1.02 -11.22
CA GLU A 269 3.45 -0.13 -11.63
C GLU A 269 4.64 -0.19 -10.67
N HIS A 270 5.82 0.16 -11.18
CA HIS A 270 6.98 0.47 -10.37
C HIS A 270 6.99 1.95 -10.03
N ARG A 271 6.98 2.25 -8.73
CA ARG A 271 6.95 3.63 -8.25
C ARG A 271 7.69 3.81 -6.92
N PRO A 272 8.21 5.01 -6.64
CA PRO A 272 8.70 5.31 -5.29
C PRO A 272 7.54 5.39 -4.31
N VAL A 273 7.67 4.69 -3.20
CA VAL A 273 6.69 4.70 -2.11
C VAL A 273 7.44 4.86 -0.78
N THR A 274 6.88 5.61 0.14
CA THR A 274 7.33 5.64 1.53
C THR A 274 6.52 4.61 2.31
N ILE A 275 7.21 3.62 2.85
CA ILE A 275 6.62 2.47 3.54
C ILE A 275 7.00 2.52 5.01
N ALA A 276 6.02 2.35 5.89
CA ALA A 276 6.25 2.18 7.30
C ALA A 276 5.65 0.86 7.81
N PHE A 277 6.42 0.16 8.61
CA PHE A 277 5.97 -0.97 9.41
C PHE A 277 5.87 -0.54 10.87
N ILE A 278 4.75 -0.86 11.50
CA ILE A 278 4.48 -0.63 12.92
C ILE A 278 4.22 -2.00 13.53
N ARG A 279 5.21 -2.53 14.25
CA ARG A 279 5.05 -3.75 15.03
C ARG A 279 4.44 -3.40 16.37
N PHE A 280 3.44 -4.16 16.80
CA PHE A 280 2.94 -4.17 18.17
C PHE A 280 3.20 -5.54 18.79
N GLU A 281 3.52 -5.56 20.08
CA GLU A 281 3.91 -6.78 20.82
C GLU A 281 3.29 -6.80 22.22
N GLY A 282 3.20 -8.01 22.81
CA GLY A 282 2.61 -8.25 24.14
C GLY A 282 1.19 -8.82 24.11
N THR A 283 0.69 -9.23 22.94
CA THR A 283 -0.67 -9.78 22.81
C THR A 283 -0.83 -11.13 23.49
N ASP A 284 0.19 -12.01 23.44
CA ASP A 284 0.13 -13.34 24.01
C ASP A 284 0.00 -13.27 25.53
N ALA A 285 0.87 -12.50 26.18
CA ALA A 285 0.81 -12.26 27.61
C ALA A 285 -0.50 -11.58 28.04
N LEU A 286 -1.06 -10.70 27.22
CA LEU A 286 -2.32 -10.03 27.50
C LEU A 286 -3.50 -11.01 27.42
N ILE A 287 -3.54 -11.88 26.42
CA ILE A 287 -4.56 -12.92 26.26
C ILE A 287 -4.49 -13.92 27.43
N ASP A 288 -3.28 -14.41 27.75
CA ASP A 288 -3.09 -15.40 28.80
C ASP A 288 -3.40 -14.83 30.20
N GLY A 289 -3.06 -13.55 30.43
CA GLY A 289 -3.21 -12.93 31.77
C GLY A 289 -4.56 -12.26 32.00
N ARG A 290 -5.19 -11.66 30.96
CA ARG A 290 -6.40 -10.85 31.09
C ARG A 290 -7.55 -11.28 30.18
N GLY A 291 -7.30 -12.28 29.34
CA GLY A 291 -8.28 -12.82 28.40
C GLY A 291 -8.36 -12.09 27.07
N PRO A 292 -9.05 -12.72 26.08
CA PRO A 292 -9.11 -12.21 24.72
C PRO A 292 -9.88 -10.89 24.56
N ASP A 293 -10.85 -10.59 25.42
CA ASP A 293 -11.59 -9.32 25.37
C ASP A 293 -10.68 -8.13 25.71
N ALA A 294 -9.78 -8.28 26.69
CA ALA A 294 -8.81 -7.23 27.01
C ALA A 294 -7.81 -7.00 25.85
N ALA A 295 -7.44 -8.06 25.15
CA ALA A 295 -6.63 -7.96 23.95
C ALA A 295 -7.40 -7.27 22.80
N ALA A 296 -8.70 -7.59 22.63
CA ALA A 296 -9.55 -6.94 21.62
C ALA A 296 -9.66 -5.43 21.86
N GLU A 297 -9.78 -5.00 23.12
CA GLU A 297 -9.83 -3.57 23.47
C GLU A 297 -8.49 -2.87 23.18
N ALA A 298 -7.38 -3.49 23.56
CA ALA A 298 -6.04 -2.97 23.28
C ALA A 298 -5.75 -2.86 21.77
N LEU A 299 -6.09 -3.90 21.01
CA LEU A 299 -5.93 -3.91 19.55
C LEU A 299 -6.85 -2.89 18.88
N GLN A 300 -8.10 -2.75 19.35
CA GLN A 300 -9.03 -1.72 18.88
C GLN A 300 -8.42 -0.32 19.02
N GLN A 301 -7.81 -0.03 20.16
CA GLN A 301 -7.18 1.26 20.40
C GLN A 301 -5.96 1.48 19.49
N VAL A 302 -5.07 0.49 19.38
CA VAL A 302 -3.88 0.58 18.51
C VAL A 302 -4.28 0.82 17.05
N VAL A 303 -5.17 -0.02 16.49
CA VAL A 303 -5.58 0.10 15.08
C VAL A 303 -6.30 1.41 14.83
N SER A 304 -7.18 1.85 15.74
CA SER A 304 -7.92 3.10 15.57
C SER A 304 -6.99 4.32 15.59
N ILE A 305 -6.01 4.37 16.50
CA ILE A 305 -5.04 5.47 16.58
C ILE A 305 -4.19 5.50 15.31
N VAL A 306 -3.69 4.35 14.87
CA VAL A 306 -2.85 4.26 13.66
C VAL A 306 -3.64 4.66 12.42
N ALA A 307 -4.86 4.13 12.24
CA ALA A 307 -5.70 4.46 11.10
C ALA A 307 -6.07 5.95 11.06
N THR A 308 -6.50 6.53 12.20
CA THR A 308 -6.85 7.95 12.29
C THR A 308 -5.65 8.84 11.98
N ALA A 309 -4.48 8.56 12.56
CA ALA A 309 -3.27 9.35 12.32
C ALA A 309 -2.80 9.28 10.85
N ALA A 310 -2.95 8.12 10.21
CA ALA A 310 -2.66 7.93 8.80
C ALA A 310 -3.63 8.71 7.91
N GLU A 311 -4.95 8.58 8.13
CA GLU A 311 -6.00 9.23 7.34
C GLU A 311 -5.92 10.75 7.41
N GLU A 312 -5.71 11.34 8.59
CA GLU A 312 -5.54 12.79 8.76
C GLU A 312 -4.38 13.36 7.93
N ARG A 313 -3.42 12.53 7.56
CA ARG A 313 -2.25 12.91 6.77
C ARG A 313 -2.28 12.40 5.33
N GLY A 314 -3.39 11.76 4.90
CA GLY A 314 -3.48 11.17 3.58
C GLY A 314 -2.50 10.02 3.35
N VAL A 315 -2.08 9.35 4.43
CA VAL A 315 -1.29 8.11 4.42
C VAL A 315 -2.26 6.93 4.35
N SER A 316 -1.96 5.95 3.52
CA SER A 316 -2.81 4.78 3.33
C SER A 316 -2.49 3.70 4.35
N PHE A 317 -3.50 3.21 5.07
CA PHE A 317 -3.40 1.96 5.81
C PHE A 317 -3.55 0.81 4.80
N LEU A 318 -2.44 0.07 4.57
CA LEU A 318 -2.41 -0.96 3.55
C LEU A 318 -2.97 -2.30 4.05
N GLY A 319 -2.70 -2.63 5.30
CA GLY A 319 -3.16 -3.85 5.94
C GLY A 319 -2.31 -4.21 7.16
N SER A 320 -2.48 -5.44 7.62
CA SER A 320 -1.72 -6.01 8.73
C SER A 320 -1.14 -7.37 8.38
N ASP A 321 -0.12 -7.78 9.13
CA ASP A 321 0.54 -9.08 8.99
C ASP A 321 0.79 -9.70 10.37
N VAL A 322 0.95 -11.02 10.41
CA VAL A 322 1.22 -11.80 11.62
C VAL A 322 2.68 -11.67 12.03
N ASP A 323 2.93 -11.59 13.32
CA ASP A 323 4.27 -11.74 13.91
C ASP A 323 4.18 -12.50 15.24
N ALA A 324 5.30 -12.95 15.76
CA ALA A 324 5.36 -13.56 17.08
C ALA A 324 5.01 -12.53 18.16
N ASP A 325 4.16 -12.92 19.13
CA ASP A 325 3.68 -12.10 20.25
C ASP A 325 3.00 -10.80 19.80
N GLY A 326 2.34 -10.82 18.64
CA GLY A 326 1.64 -9.64 18.13
C GLY A 326 1.46 -9.64 16.61
N GLY A 327 1.66 -8.48 16.00
CA GLY A 327 1.53 -8.30 14.57
C GLY A 327 2.19 -7.02 14.08
N LYS A 328 2.03 -6.78 12.78
CA LYS A 328 2.55 -5.61 12.08
C LYS A 328 1.41 -4.89 11.38
N LEU A 329 1.40 -3.58 11.42
CA LEU A 329 0.56 -2.73 10.59
C LEU A 329 1.44 -2.10 9.51
N ILE A 330 0.91 -1.99 8.30
CA ILE A 330 1.64 -1.51 7.14
C ILE A 330 0.98 -0.24 6.65
N LEU A 331 1.75 0.84 6.61
CA LEU A 331 1.34 2.12 6.06
C LEU A 331 2.14 2.45 4.81
N THR A 332 1.48 3.09 3.84
CA THR A 332 2.12 3.58 2.63
C THR A 332 1.73 5.02 2.31
N ALA A 333 2.68 5.82 1.86
CA ALA A 333 2.44 7.10 1.23
C ALA A 333 3.04 7.08 -0.17
N GLY A 334 2.25 7.48 -1.16
CA GLY A 334 2.58 7.30 -2.57
C GLY A 334 1.95 6.06 -3.23
N ALA A 335 1.19 5.22 -2.48
CA ALA A 335 0.42 4.08 -2.99
C ALA A 335 -0.77 3.77 -2.05
N PRO A 336 -1.96 3.38 -2.53
CA PRO A 336 -2.39 3.37 -3.93
C PRO A 336 -2.55 4.78 -4.52
N ASN A 337 -2.70 5.80 -3.68
CA ASN A 337 -2.86 7.20 -4.06
C ASN A 337 -1.56 7.97 -3.84
N VAL A 338 -1.30 8.96 -4.69
CA VAL A 338 -0.20 9.93 -4.50
C VAL A 338 -0.82 11.26 -4.13
N THR A 339 -0.37 11.83 -3.02
CA THR A 339 -0.88 13.11 -2.54
C THR A 339 0.18 14.21 -2.52
N GLY A 340 1.44 13.85 -2.76
CA GLY A 340 2.61 14.75 -2.63
C GLY A 340 3.08 14.89 -1.19
N ASN A 341 4.36 15.25 -1.00
CA ASN A 341 5.03 15.32 0.31
C ASN A 341 4.86 14.03 1.13
N ASP A 342 4.90 12.91 0.45
CA ASP A 342 4.57 11.61 1.00
C ASP A 342 5.47 11.24 2.21
N GLU A 343 6.75 11.64 2.19
CA GLU A 343 7.70 11.40 3.26
C GLU A 343 7.37 12.22 4.51
N GLU A 344 7.07 13.49 4.35
CA GLU A 344 6.68 14.38 5.46
C GLU A 344 5.36 13.94 6.10
N ARG A 345 4.35 13.63 5.26
CA ARG A 345 3.05 13.14 5.74
C ARG A 345 3.20 11.85 6.55
N MET A 346 4.02 10.93 6.06
CA MET A 346 4.34 9.69 6.77
C MET A 346 5.01 9.99 8.11
N LEU A 347 6.07 10.79 8.14
CA LEU A 347 6.78 11.12 9.38
C LEU A 347 5.89 11.81 10.41
N LEU A 348 5.02 12.73 9.99
CA LEU A 348 4.06 13.39 10.87
C LEU A 348 3.02 12.43 11.42
N ALA A 349 2.50 11.51 10.60
CA ALA A 349 1.59 10.46 11.06
C ALA A 349 2.27 9.55 12.09
N LEU A 350 3.49 9.07 11.80
CA LEU A 350 4.25 8.22 12.69
C LEU A 350 4.64 8.91 14.01
N SER A 351 4.99 10.20 13.96
CA SER A 351 5.27 10.99 15.17
C SER A 351 4.03 11.12 16.07
N LYS A 352 2.84 11.31 15.48
CA LYS A 352 1.57 11.32 16.23
C LYS A 352 1.30 9.96 16.87
N ILE A 353 1.51 8.86 16.14
CA ILE A 353 1.32 7.50 16.64
C ILE A 353 2.29 7.21 17.79
N ALA A 354 3.58 7.52 17.61
CA ALA A 354 4.60 7.27 18.65
C ALA A 354 4.41 8.13 19.92
N ALA A 355 3.76 9.29 19.81
CA ALA A 355 3.43 10.17 20.93
C ALA A 355 2.12 9.78 21.66
N SER A 356 1.34 8.85 21.09
CA SER A 356 0.08 8.40 21.70
C SER A 356 0.32 7.43 22.84
N ASP A 357 -0.57 7.45 23.82
CA ASP A 357 -0.56 6.47 24.92
C ASP A 357 -1.20 5.17 24.42
N LEU A 358 -0.37 4.23 24.03
CA LEU A 358 -0.79 2.95 23.45
C LEU A 358 -0.70 1.83 24.49
N PRO A 359 -1.70 0.93 24.55
CA PRO A 359 -1.74 -0.17 25.52
C PRO A 359 -0.74 -1.30 25.21
N LEU A 360 -0.18 -1.33 24.00
CA LEU A 360 0.81 -2.29 23.55
C LEU A 360 2.10 -1.57 23.14
N ALA A 361 3.23 -2.20 23.38
CA ALA A 361 4.51 -1.67 22.94
C ALA A 361 4.58 -1.69 21.40
N ILE A 362 5.02 -0.57 20.80
CA ILE A 362 5.18 -0.48 19.34
C ILE A 362 6.63 -0.21 18.95
N ARG A 363 7.01 -0.67 17.77
CA ARG A 363 8.28 -0.37 17.09
C ARG A 363 8.01 0.06 15.67
N ILE A 364 8.68 1.09 15.19
CA ILE A 364 8.38 1.68 13.89
C ILE A 364 9.63 1.74 13.04
N GLY A 365 9.53 1.25 11.80
CA GLY A 365 10.57 1.41 10.78
C GLY A 365 9.99 2.03 9.52
N VAL A 366 10.64 3.04 8.98
CA VAL A 366 10.21 3.73 7.76
C VAL A 366 11.34 3.90 6.77
N HIS A 367 11.05 3.61 5.52
CA HIS A 367 11.97 3.77 4.39
C HIS A 367 11.22 4.17 3.12
N ARG A 368 11.93 4.81 2.20
CA ARG A 368 11.46 5.17 0.88
C ARG A 368 12.28 4.49 -0.21
N GLY A 369 11.62 3.93 -1.18
CA GLY A 369 12.29 3.37 -2.34
C GLY A 369 11.35 2.99 -3.46
N ALA A 370 11.92 2.58 -4.58
CA ALA A 370 11.16 2.05 -5.71
C ALA A 370 10.62 0.66 -5.35
N VAL A 371 9.32 0.48 -5.55
CA VAL A 371 8.63 -0.79 -5.32
C VAL A 371 7.67 -1.08 -6.47
N PHE A 372 7.38 -2.34 -6.67
CA PHE A 372 6.17 -2.75 -7.35
C PHE A 372 4.97 -2.40 -6.46
N ALA A 373 3.93 -1.81 -7.04
CA ALA A 373 2.67 -1.52 -6.37
C ALA A 373 1.51 -1.96 -7.26
N GLY A 374 0.61 -2.79 -6.75
CA GLY A 374 -0.50 -3.30 -7.56
C GLY A 374 -1.32 -4.39 -6.87
N ASP A 375 -2.36 -4.80 -7.58
CA ASP A 375 -3.24 -5.90 -7.17
C ASP A 375 -2.63 -7.25 -7.55
N ILE A 376 -2.53 -8.16 -6.59
CA ILE A 376 -2.04 -9.52 -6.79
C ILE A 376 -3.07 -10.55 -6.32
N GLY A 377 -2.90 -11.80 -6.78
CA GLY A 377 -3.74 -12.93 -6.45
C GLY A 377 -4.82 -13.22 -7.50
N PRO A 378 -5.44 -14.42 -7.43
CA PRO A 378 -6.48 -14.85 -8.36
C PRO A 378 -7.76 -14.01 -8.20
N HIS A 379 -8.65 -14.09 -9.20
CA HIS A 379 -9.89 -13.30 -9.25
C HIS A 379 -10.80 -13.49 -8.01
N TYR A 380 -10.73 -14.64 -7.35
CA TYR A 380 -11.55 -14.95 -6.17
C TYR A 380 -10.92 -14.53 -4.84
N ARG A 381 -9.59 -14.19 -4.83
CA ARG A 381 -8.89 -13.73 -3.62
C ARG A 381 -7.72 -12.81 -3.99
N ARG A 382 -7.89 -11.53 -3.78
CA ARG A 382 -6.95 -10.47 -4.14
C ARG A 382 -6.46 -9.68 -2.94
N THR A 383 -5.34 -9.02 -3.12
CA THR A 383 -4.88 -7.95 -2.25
C THR A 383 -4.15 -6.90 -3.07
N TYR A 384 -4.27 -5.64 -2.66
CA TYR A 384 -3.35 -4.60 -3.12
C TYR A 384 -2.11 -4.61 -2.24
N THR A 385 -0.94 -4.65 -2.83
CA THR A 385 0.32 -4.75 -2.08
C THR A 385 1.44 -3.93 -2.71
N VAL A 386 2.50 -3.76 -1.93
CA VAL A 386 3.79 -3.22 -2.39
C VAL A 386 4.87 -4.28 -2.18
N MET A 387 5.77 -4.46 -3.16
CA MET A 387 6.83 -5.47 -3.11
C MET A 387 8.15 -4.89 -3.60
N GLY A 388 9.25 -5.31 -3.00
CA GLY A 388 10.60 -4.90 -3.38
C GLY A 388 11.54 -4.73 -2.19
N ASP A 389 12.80 -4.47 -2.46
CA ASP A 389 13.86 -4.34 -1.45
C ASP A 389 13.57 -3.21 -0.43
N ALA A 390 12.90 -2.13 -0.86
CA ALA A 390 12.54 -1.03 0.02
C ALA A 390 11.52 -1.45 1.11
N VAL A 391 10.60 -2.36 0.79
CA VAL A 391 9.65 -2.93 1.77
C VAL A 391 10.40 -3.73 2.83
N ASN A 392 11.32 -4.59 2.38
CA ASN A 392 12.15 -5.40 3.26
C ASN A 392 13.04 -4.54 4.17
N LEU A 393 13.57 -3.43 3.65
CA LEU A 393 14.40 -2.53 4.45
C LEU A 393 13.57 -1.81 5.53
N ALA A 394 12.36 -1.34 5.22
CA ALA A 394 11.46 -0.75 6.21
C ALA A 394 11.12 -1.74 7.34
N ALA A 395 10.83 -3.01 6.99
CA ALA A 395 10.57 -4.07 7.97
C ALA A 395 11.78 -4.36 8.86
N ARG A 396 13.00 -4.33 8.31
CA ARG A 396 14.25 -4.53 9.07
C ARG A 396 14.59 -3.36 10.00
N LEU A 397 14.29 -2.13 9.58
CA LEU A 397 14.40 -0.94 10.44
C LEU A 397 13.46 -1.09 11.64
N MET A 398 12.21 -1.48 11.39
CA MET A 398 11.23 -1.76 12.46
C MET A 398 11.74 -2.84 13.43
N ALA A 399 12.28 -3.95 12.92
CA ALA A 399 12.79 -5.02 13.76
C ALA A 399 13.99 -4.60 14.65
N LYS A 400 14.74 -3.57 14.22
CA LYS A 400 15.87 -2.99 14.97
C LYS A 400 15.46 -1.84 15.89
N ALA A 401 14.27 -1.27 15.68
CA ALA A 401 13.81 -0.14 16.48
C ALA A 401 13.59 -0.53 17.94
N GLU A 402 13.88 0.38 18.86
CA GLU A 402 13.55 0.24 20.25
C GLU A 402 12.04 0.49 20.48
N PRO A 403 11.44 -0.05 21.53
CA PRO A 403 10.04 0.23 21.86
C PRO A 403 9.74 1.74 21.92
N GLY A 404 8.66 2.17 21.29
CA GLY A 404 8.24 3.57 21.19
C GLY A 404 9.10 4.44 20.26
N ARG A 405 10.03 3.86 19.47
CA ARG A 405 10.92 4.61 18.59
C ARG A 405 10.59 4.41 17.12
N ILE A 406 10.86 5.47 16.35
CA ILE A 406 10.79 5.48 14.89
C ILE A 406 12.21 5.45 14.34
N TYR A 407 12.53 4.43 13.51
CA TYR A 407 13.80 4.37 12.79
C TYR A 407 13.56 4.67 11.30
N ALA A 408 14.30 5.63 10.78
CA ALA A 408 14.18 6.11 9.40
C ALA A 408 15.54 6.15 8.69
N THR A 409 15.52 6.02 7.38
CA THR A 409 16.70 6.30 6.54
C THR A 409 16.79 7.79 6.19
N SER A 410 17.97 8.26 5.76
CA SER A 410 18.18 9.62 5.27
C SER A 410 17.24 9.97 4.10
N ASP A 411 16.94 9.01 3.22
CA ASP A 411 16.06 9.23 2.06
C ASP A 411 14.67 9.75 2.42
N VAL A 412 14.14 9.35 3.58
CA VAL A 412 12.86 9.84 4.10
C VAL A 412 13.04 11.23 4.74
N LEU A 413 14.07 11.39 5.57
CA LEU A 413 14.32 12.63 6.32
C LEU A 413 14.68 13.80 5.41
N ASP A 414 15.52 13.55 4.41
CA ASP A 414 16.01 14.58 3.49
C ASP A 414 14.91 15.15 2.57
N ARG A 415 13.79 14.43 2.43
CA ARG A 415 12.64 14.84 1.60
C ARG A 415 11.50 15.46 2.41
N SER A 416 11.60 15.47 3.73
CA SER A 416 10.64 16.15 4.60
C SER A 416 11.00 17.63 4.73
N ASP A 417 10.01 18.50 4.58
CA ASP A 417 10.19 19.94 4.86
C ASP A 417 10.11 20.23 6.36
N THR A 418 9.43 19.39 7.12
CA THR A 418 9.45 19.44 8.59
C THR A 418 10.76 18.84 9.09
N GLN A 419 11.47 19.58 9.94
CA GLN A 419 12.64 19.08 10.64
C GLN A 419 12.21 18.28 11.87
N PHE A 420 12.87 17.15 12.06
CA PHE A 420 12.69 16.31 13.23
C PHE A 420 13.98 16.24 14.03
N GLU A 421 13.87 16.14 15.34
CA GLU A 421 15.02 15.71 16.16
C GLU A 421 15.48 14.34 15.63
N THR A 422 16.76 14.21 15.36
CA THR A 422 17.32 12.94 14.86
C THR A 422 18.56 12.55 15.62
N THR A 423 18.64 11.26 16.01
CA THR A 423 19.85 10.68 16.56
C THR A 423 20.39 9.66 15.56
N ARG A 424 21.62 9.86 15.10
CA ARG A 424 22.29 8.95 14.20
C ARG A 424 22.58 7.63 14.92
N LEU A 425 22.19 6.51 14.32
CA LEU A 425 22.43 5.17 14.85
C LEU A 425 23.73 4.62 14.28
N GLU A 426 24.34 3.64 14.97
CA GLU A 426 25.43 2.87 14.41
C GLU A 426 24.97 2.13 13.14
N PRO A 427 25.74 2.19 12.04
CA PRO A 427 25.39 1.44 10.82
C PRO A 427 25.31 -0.06 11.11
N PHE A 428 24.29 -0.72 10.61
CA PHE A 428 24.09 -2.14 10.82
C PHE A 428 23.96 -2.93 9.51
N ALA A 429 24.49 -4.15 9.53
CA ALA A 429 24.38 -5.04 8.40
C ALA A 429 22.93 -5.50 8.20
N VAL A 430 22.49 -5.51 6.95
CA VAL A 430 21.15 -5.95 6.54
C VAL A 430 21.31 -7.08 5.53
N LYS A 431 20.63 -8.23 5.75
CA LYS A 431 20.68 -9.37 4.83
C LYS A 431 20.34 -8.91 3.40
N GLY A 432 21.21 -9.21 2.43
CA GLY A 432 21.03 -8.82 1.03
C GLY A 432 21.55 -7.43 0.66
N LYS A 433 22.12 -6.66 1.58
CA LYS A 433 22.83 -5.40 1.28
C LYS A 433 24.35 -5.61 1.41
N ALA A 434 25.10 -5.12 0.41
CA ALA A 434 26.56 -5.18 0.42
C ALA A 434 27.16 -4.20 1.45
N GLU A 435 26.51 -3.07 1.68
CA GLU A 435 26.96 -2.03 2.61
C GLU A 435 26.03 -1.95 3.83
N PRO A 436 26.59 -1.64 5.02
CA PRO A 436 25.77 -1.38 6.21
C PRO A 436 24.81 -0.20 5.99
N VAL A 437 23.58 -0.34 6.49
CA VAL A 437 22.56 0.70 6.38
C VAL A 437 22.74 1.71 7.49
N GLN A 438 22.80 2.99 7.12
CA GLN A 438 22.74 4.11 8.04
C GLN A 438 21.29 4.49 8.32
N ALA A 439 20.88 4.42 9.58
CA ALA A 439 19.56 4.84 10.02
C ALA A 439 19.64 5.92 11.13
N PHE A 440 18.50 6.51 11.39
CA PHE A 440 18.33 7.57 12.39
C PHE A 440 17.11 7.25 13.26
N ALA A 441 17.24 7.43 14.56
CA ALA A 441 16.08 7.48 15.44
C ALA A 441 15.44 8.86 15.31
N VAL A 442 14.14 8.89 15.02
CA VAL A 442 13.36 10.11 14.80
C VAL A 442 12.63 10.49 16.09
N GLY A 443 12.85 11.72 16.54
CA GLY A 443 12.21 12.30 17.72
C GLY A 443 11.03 13.20 17.36
N ARG A 444 10.87 14.28 18.12
CA ARG A 444 9.77 15.24 17.94
C ARG A 444 9.97 16.09 16.68
N ALA A 445 8.86 16.49 16.07
CA ALA A 445 8.87 17.50 15.03
C ALA A 445 9.32 18.84 15.67
N GLU A 446 10.37 19.43 15.15
CA GLU A 446 10.74 20.81 15.44
C GLU A 446 9.77 21.72 14.66
N SER A 447 9.45 22.90 15.20
CA SER A 447 8.57 23.86 14.53
C SER A 447 9.05 24.09 13.09
N SER A 448 8.12 24.09 12.12
CA SER A 448 8.41 24.26 10.71
C SER A 448 9.27 25.51 10.48
N ARG A 449 10.56 25.32 10.36
CA ARG A 449 11.38 26.29 9.67
C ARG A 449 11.18 26.02 8.19
N THR A 450 10.66 27.01 7.49
CA THR A 450 10.88 27.09 6.05
C THR A 450 12.31 26.62 5.82
N ARG A 451 12.47 25.48 5.14
CA ARG A 451 13.80 24.92 4.83
C ARG A 451 14.59 26.01 4.11
N GLN A 452 15.24 26.87 4.87
CA GLN A 452 16.42 27.53 4.35
C GLN A 452 17.38 26.37 4.14
N VAL A 453 17.36 25.84 2.91
CA VAL A 453 18.43 25.00 2.42
C VAL A 453 19.70 25.78 2.72
N SER A 454 20.32 25.49 3.85
CA SER A 454 21.70 25.84 4.12
C SER A 454 22.55 24.97 3.20
N THR A 455 22.30 25.09 1.91
CA THR A 455 23.32 24.81 0.94
C THR A 455 24.36 25.88 1.15
N GLN A 456 25.51 25.54 1.73
CA GLN A 456 26.73 26.18 1.28
C GLN A 456 26.71 26.00 -0.25
N ARG A 457 26.11 26.97 -0.92
CA ARG A 457 25.96 26.98 -2.38
C ARG A 457 27.38 27.07 -2.91
N LEU A 458 27.96 25.94 -3.25
CA LEU A 458 29.21 25.95 -4.01
C LEU A 458 29.00 26.87 -5.21
N PRO A 459 29.92 27.81 -5.47
CA PRO A 459 29.77 28.71 -6.60
C PRO A 459 29.60 27.89 -7.90
N LEU A 460 28.68 28.33 -8.76
CA LEU A 460 28.53 27.72 -10.08
C LEU A 460 29.81 27.97 -10.87
N THR A 461 30.59 26.91 -11.06
CA THR A 461 31.86 26.99 -11.80
C THR A 461 31.64 26.49 -13.23
N GLY A 462 32.13 27.22 -14.20
CA GLY A 462 31.85 26.95 -15.61
C GLY A 462 30.46 27.44 -16.03
N ARG A 463 29.86 26.85 -17.08
CA ARG A 463 28.52 27.18 -17.58
C ARG A 463 28.30 28.64 -18.02
N ASN A 464 29.36 29.36 -18.34
CA ASN A 464 29.26 30.78 -18.73
C ASN A 464 28.50 30.95 -20.06
N VAL A 465 28.62 29.97 -20.97
CA VAL A 465 27.92 29.98 -22.28
C VAL A 465 26.43 29.84 -22.04
N GLU A 466 26.03 28.84 -21.27
CA GLU A 466 24.62 28.56 -20.95
C GLU A 466 23.98 29.74 -20.20
N LEU A 467 24.67 30.30 -19.19
CA LEU A 467 24.22 31.50 -18.49
C LEU A 467 24.09 32.70 -19.44
N GLY A 468 25.01 32.84 -20.41
CA GLY A 468 24.95 33.89 -21.44
C GLY A 468 23.71 33.81 -22.30
N VAL A 469 23.34 32.60 -22.75
CA VAL A 469 22.10 32.34 -23.54
C VAL A 469 20.88 32.76 -22.73
N ILE A 470 20.81 32.36 -21.49
CA ILE A 470 19.67 32.61 -20.62
C ILE A 470 19.52 34.08 -20.26
N ARG A 471 20.61 34.79 -19.98
CA ARG A 471 20.61 36.26 -19.74
C ARG A 471 20.09 37.03 -20.97
N LYS A 472 20.45 36.61 -22.17
CA LYS A 472 19.89 37.17 -23.43
C LYS A 472 18.39 36.94 -23.53
N ALA A 473 17.93 35.75 -23.16
CA ALA A 473 16.49 35.44 -23.16
C ALA A 473 15.72 36.30 -22.15
N PHE A 474 16.24 36.53 -20.95
CA PHE A 474 15.65 37.46 -19.99
C PHE A 474 15.58 38.91 -20.52
N THR A 475 16.62 39.38 -21.18
CA THR A 475 16.60 40.71 -21.82
C THR A 475 15.50 40.78 -22.87
N SER A 476 15.37 39.74 -23.71
CA SER A 476 14.32 39.65 -24.73
C SER A 476 12.91 39.61 -24.10
N ALA A 477 12.71 38.82 -23.04
CA ALA A 477 11.43 38.72 -22.35
C ALA A 477 11.02 40.07 -21.71
N ARG A 478 11.96 40.85 -21.16
CA ARG A 478 11.71 42.21 -20.64
C ARG A 478 11.25 43.19 -21.71
N SER A 479 11.64 43.00 -22.96
CA SER A 479 11.17 43.81 -24.10
C SER A 479 9.83 43.29 -24.71
N GLY A 480 9.15 42.38 -24.03
CA GLY A 480 7.86 41.83 -24.47
C GLY A 480 7.97 40.61 -25.41
N ALA A 481 9.18 40.16 -25.73
CA ALA A 481 9.38 38.97 -26.55
C ALA A 481 9.57 37.72 -25.68
N GLY A 482 8.51 36.95 -25.47
CA GLY A 482 8.54 35.71 -24.70
C GLY A 482 9.57 34.71 -25.26
N ARG A 483 10.16 33.91 -24.37
CA ARG A 483 11.13 32.87 -24.71
C ARG A 483 10.86 31.58 -23.98
N LEU A 484 11.01 30.47 -24.68
CA LEU A 484 11.07 29.13 -24.14
C LEU A 484 12.53 28.67 -24.13
N ILE A 485 13.00 28.17 -22.99
CA ILE A 485 14.35 27.62 -22.83
C ILE A 485 14.19 26.19 -22.34
N GLU A 486 14.79 25.25 -23.06
CA GLU A 486 14.87 23.85 -22.67
C GLU A 486 16.29 23.52 -22.22
N VAL A 487 16.44 22.90 -21.04
CA VAL A 487 17.73 22.47 -20.48
C VAL A 487 17.74 20.95 -20.41
N ILE A 488 18.44 20.32 -21.35
CA ILE A 488 18.55 18.86 -21.47
C ILE A 488 19.94 18.42 -21.03
N GLY A 489 20.03 17.26 -20.39
CA GLY A 489 21.29 16.63 -19.99
C GLY A 489 21.07 15.45 -19.05
N ASP A 490 22.11 14.65 -18.82
CA ASP A 490 22.08 13.47 -17.97
C ASP A 490 21.83 13.79 -16.50
N ALA A 491 21.43 12.79 -15.72
CA ALA A 491 21.28 12.90 -14.28
C ALA A 491 22.62 13.32 -13.65
N GLY A 492 22.60 14.26 -12.69
CA GLY A 492 23.80 14.71 -11.99
C GLY A 492 24.64 15.78 -12.71
N ILE A 493 24.40 16.11 -13.99
CA ILE A 493 25.20 17.09 -14.76
C ILE A 493 25.09 18.55 -14.27
N GLY A 494 24.19 18.82 -13.32
CA GLY A 494 24.03 20.16 -12.70
C GLY A 494 22.90 21.01 -13.29
N LYS A 495 21.88 20.41 -13.95
CA LYS A 495 20.70 21.14 -14.46
C LYS A 495 19.99 21.94 -13.37
N THR A 496 19.69 21.32 -12.25
CA THR A 496 19.01 21.96 -11.10
C THR A 496 19.83 23.15 -10.60
N ARG A 497 21.15 23.01 -10.50
CA ARG A 497 22.04 24.08 -10.06
C ARG A 497 22.07 25.28 -11.03
N LEU A 498 21.97 24.99 -12.35
CA LEU A 498 21.84 26.02 -13.36
C LEU A 498 20.50 26.76 -13.23
N LEU A 499 19.39 26.04 -13.01
CA LEU A 499 18.06 26.63 -12.82
C LEU A 499 17.99 27.48 -11.54
N GLU A 500 18.63 27.07 -10.45
CA GLU A 500 18.76 27.89 -9.24
C GLU A 500 19.50 29.21 -9.50
N ALA A 501 20.62 29.15 -10.19
CA ALA A 501 21.37 30.35 -10.56
C ALA A 501 20.55 31.30 -11.47
N LEU A 502 19.66 30.75 -12.27
CA LEU A 502 18.70 31.51 -13.06
C LEU A 502 17.64 32.20 -12.22
N ARG A 503 17.07 31.50 -11.25
CA ARG A 503 16.10 32.09 -10.31
C ARG A 503 16.70 33.30 -9.59
N ASP A 504 17.98 33.23 -9.20
CA ASP A 504 18.72 34.34 -8.58
C ASP A 504 18.91 35.49 -9.57
N ALA A 505 19.22 35.21 -10.83
CA ALA A 505 19.42 36.20 -11.88
C ALA A 505 18.13 36.86 -12.41
N ALA A 506 16.97 36.25 -12.18
CA ALA A 506 15.67 36.73 -12.66
C ALA A 506 15.05 37.82 -11.75
N ALA A 507 15.83 38.83 -11.37
CA ALA A 507 15.30 39.94 -10.60
C ALA A 507 14.26 40.73 -11.40
N GLY A 508 13.11 41.05 -10.77
CA GLY A 508 12.02 41.81 -11.41
C GLY A 508 11.04 40.95 -12.23
N PHE A 509 11.18 39.61 -12.22
CA PHE A 509 10.17 38.67 -12.72
C PHE A 509 9.36 38.06 -11.58
N ASN A 510 8.08 37.84 -11.81
CA ASN A 510 7.30 36.96 -10.97
C ASN A 510 7.71 35.51 -11.31
N LYS A 511 8.21 34.76 -10.31
CA LYS A 511 8.82 33.45 -10.50
C LYS A 511 7.88 32.39 -9.97
N GLN A 512 7.51 31.46 -10.84
CA GLN A 512 6.73 30.29 -10.48
C GLN A 512 7.57 29.03 -10.73
N HIS A 513 7.39 28.01 -9.90
CA HIS A 513 8.16 26.79 -9.98
C HIS A 513 7.27 25.58 -9.73
N ALA A 514 7.36 24.58 -10.60
CA ALA A 514 6.76 23.27 -10.39
C ALA A 514 7.78 22.18 -10.68
N THR A 515 7.76 21.13 -9.90
CA THR A 515 8.60 19.95 -10.09
C THR A 515 7.75 18.81 -10.65
N CYS A 516 8.15 18.28 -11.80
CA CYS A 516 7.54 17.09 -12.39
C CYS A 516 8.52 15.93 -12.26
N GLU A 517 8.10 14.87 -11.61
CA GLU A 517 8.86 13.62 -11.51
C GLU A 517 8.15 12.52 -12.30
N ALA A 518 8.90 11.54 -12.82
CA ALA A 518 8.33 10.50 -13.68
C ALA A 518 7.15 9.75 -13.01
N TYR A 519 7.21 9.57 -11.68
CA TYR A 519 6.15 8.89 -10.92
C TYR A 519 4.92 9.78 -10.65
N THR A 520 5.00 11.09 -10.82
CA THR A 520 3.82 11.97 -10.72
C THR A 520 3.04 12.07 -12.03
N SER A 521 3.51 11.40 -13.09
CA SER A 521 2.86 11.40 -14.42
C SER A 521 1.43 10.83 -14.41
N SER A 522 1.11 9.97 -13.44
CA SER A 522 -0.24 9.41 -13.23
C SER A 522 -1.18 10.34 -12.45
N ILE A 523 -0.66 11.42 -11.86
CA ILE A 523 -1.47 12.39 -11.11
C ILE A 523 -1.92 13.49 -12.06
N PRO A 524 -3.24 13.61 -12.33
CA PRO A 524 -3.74 14.71 -13.13
C PRO A 524 -3.37 16.07 -12.52
N TYR A 525 -2.90 16.97 -13.35
CA TYR A 525 -2.67 18.39 -13.00
C TYR A 525 -1.64 18.67 -11.90
N VAL A 526 -0.78 17.72 -11.48
CA VAL A 526 0.14 17.91 -10.36
C VAL A 526 1.01 19.16 -10.50
N ALA A 527 1.57 19.42 -11.69
CA ALA A 527 2.36 20.61 -11.95
C ALA A 527 1.53 21.90 -11.87
N TRP A 528 0.28 21.87 -12.34
CA TRP A 528 -0.63 22.99 -12.27
C TRP A 528 -1.11 23.25 -10.86
N ARG A 529 -1.30 22.21 -10.05
CA ARG A 529 -1.67 22.32 -8.64
C ARG A 529 -0.66 23.16 -7.86
N GLU A 530 0.62 22.83 -7.95
CA GLU A 530 1.68 23.58 -7.29
C GLU A 530 1.73 25.05 -7.75
N LEU A 531 1.71 25.26 -9.06
CA LEU A 531 1.73 26.60 -9.64
C LEU A 531 0.54 27.46 -9.21
N LEU A 532 -0.68 26.90 -9.28
CA LEU A 532 -1.89 27.65 -8.93
C LEU A 532 -1.95 27.96 -7.43
N ARG A 533 -1.55 27.03 -6.57
CA ARG A 533 -1.48 27.27 -5.12
C ARG A 533 -0.48 28.38 -4.79
N GLU A 534 0.71 28.38 -5.41
CA GLU A 534 1.73 29.40 -5.24
C GLU A 534 1.22 30.76 -5.77
N MET A 535 0.62 30.80 -6.96
CA MET A 535 0.06 32.02 -7.55
C MET A 535 -1.06 32.66 -6.72
N LEU A 536 -1.89 31.84 -6.10
CA LEU A 536 -3.00 32.29 -5.26
C LEU A 536 -2.59 32.54 -3.81
N GLY A 537 -1.32 32.27 -3.47
CA GLY A 537 -0.74 32.52 -2.15
C GLY A 537 -1.25 31.54 -1.09
N PHE A 538 -1.64 30.32 -1.47
CA PHE A 538 -2.02 29.27 -0.54
C PHE A 538 -0.80 28.58 0.04
N GLY A 539 -0.70 28.58 1.37
CA GLY A 539 0.20 27.69 2.09
C GLY A 539 -0.27 26.24 2.05
N ARG A 540 0.60 25.33 2.48
CA ARG A 540 0.26 23.90 2.56
C ARG A 540 -0.85 23.60 3.57
N ASP A 541 -0.90 24.36 4.65
CA ASP A 541 -1.86 24.22 5.74
C ASP A 541 -3.09 25.14 5.58
N THR A 542 -3.29 25.76 4.41
CA THR A 542 -4.45 26.61 4.18
C THR A 542 -5.71 25.73 4.18
N PRO A 543 -6.71 26.01 5.05
CA PRO A 543 -7.96 25.24 5.10
C PRO A 543 -8.68 25.24 3.76
N GLU A 544 -9.28 24.10 3.37
CA GLU A 544 -10.01 23.98 2.11
C GLU A 544 -11.10 25.03 1.95
N ALA A 545 -11.84 25.35 3.02
CA ALA A 545 -12.87 26.38 3.00
C ALA A 545 -12.31 27.76 2.61
N GLU A 546 -11.12 28.10 3.09
CA GLU A 546 -10.45 29.37 2.73
C GLU A 546 -10.00 29.36 1.27
N ILE A 547 -9.52 28.21 0.79
CA ILE A 547 -9.13 28.03 -0.63
C ILE A 547 -10.35 28.24 -1.52
N VAL A 548 -11.47 27.58 -1.21
CA VAL A 548 -12.74 27.69 -1.96
C VAL A 548 -13.22 29.13 -2.04
N GLU A 549 -13.27 29.83 -0.90
CA GLU A 549 -13.69 31.22 -0.83
C GLU A 549 -12.79 32.14 -1.68
N ARG A 550 -11.49 31.95 -1.59
CA ARG A 550 -10.53 32.78 -2.32
C ARG A 550 -10.56 32.56 -3.83
N ILE A 551 -10.69 31.29 -4.27
CA ILE A 551 -10.85 31.00 -5.71
C ILE A 551 -12.14 31.60 -6.23
N ARG A 552 -13.23 31.49 -5.48
CA ARG A 552 -14.52 32.07 -5.84
C ARG A 552 -14.42 33.58 -6.01
N ALA A 553 -13.74 34.27 -5.11
CA ALA A 553 -13.49 35.70 -5.17
C ALA A 553 -12.60 36.11 -6.37
N GLU A 554 -11.52 35.37 -6.61
CA GLU A 554 -10.61 35.62 -7.74
C GLU A 554 -11.32 35.41 -9.09
N VAL A 555 -12.08 34.32 -9.24
CA VAL A 555 -12.83 34.03 -10.47
C VAL A 555 -13.92 35.08 -10.68
N ALA A 556 -14.68 35.46 -9.65
CA ALA A 556 -15.71 36.51 -9.78
C ALA A 556 -15.12 37.85 -10.22
N THR A 557 -13.87 38.14 -9.81
CA THR A 557 -13.22 39.43 -10.13
C THR A 557 -12.53 39.43 -11.49
N ARG A 558 -11.82 38.32 -11.84
CA ARG A 558 -10.93 38.28 -13.01
C ARG A 558 -11.52 37.55 -14.22
N ALA A 559 -12.41 36.59 -13.99
CA ALA A 559 -12.96 35.73 -15.02
C ALA A 559 -14.37 35.25 -14.67
N PRO A 560 -15.37 36.16 -14.55
CA PRO A 560 -16.70 35.81 -14.09
C PRO A 560 -17.39 34.74 -14.96
N ASP A 561 -17.02 34.64 -16.23
CA ASP A 561 -17.53 33.63 -17.17
C ASP A 561 -17.12 32.19 -16.79
N LEU A 562 -16.10 32.04 -15.93
CA LEU A 562 -15.66 30.75 -15.43
C LEU A 562 -16.38 30.31 -14.15
N ALA A 563 -17.23 31.14 -13.56
CA ALA A 563 -17.96 30.81 -12.33
C ALA A 563 -18.74 29.48 -12.40
N PRO A 564 -19.42 29.13 -13.52
CA PRO A 564 -20.09 27.84 -13.65
C PRO A 564 -19.13 26.63 -13.65
N TRP A 565 -17.86 26.85 -13.99
CA TRP A 565 -16.81 25.82 -14.12
C TRP A 565 -15.88 25.75 -12.91
N LEU A 566 -16.18 26.50 -11.87
CA LEU A 566 -15.38 26.58 -10.64
C LEU A 566 -15.06 25.20 -10.02
N PRO A 567 -16.01 24.21 -9.99
CA PRO A 567 -15.69 22.88 -9.48
C PRO A 567 -14.58 22.16 -10.27
N LEU A 568 -14.44 22.43 -11.57
CA LEU A 568 -13.34 21.85 -12.36
C LEU A 568 -12.00 22.50 -12.02
N LEU A 569 -11.96 23.80 -11.75
CA LEU A 569 -10.76 24.50 -11.28
C LEU A 569 -10.38 24.05 -9.86
N ALA A 570 -11.35 23.86 -8.98
CA ALA A 570 -11.14 23.33 -7.64
C ALA A 570 -10.51 21.93 -7.69
N ALA A 571 -10.96 21.05 -8.57
CA ALA A 571 -10.40 19.73 -8.78
C ALA A 571 -8.91 19.77 -9.23
N VAL A 572 -8.49 20.78 -10.01
CA VAL A 572 -7.09 20.95 -10.41
C VAL A 572 -6.19 21.22 -9.22
N ILE A 573 -6.64 21.95 -8.22
CA ILE A 573 -5.90 22.29 -7.01
C ILE A 573 -6.19 21.36 -5.82
N ASP A 574 -6.90 20.25 -6.09
CA ASP A 574 -7.21 19.21 -5.11
C ASP A 574 -8.08 19.68 -3.95
N VAL A 575 -9.17 20.36 -4.29
CA VAL A 575 -10.17 20.82 -3.32
C VAL A 575 -11.54 20.36 -3.80
N GLU A 576 -12.35 19.80 -2.89
CA GLU A 576 -13.70 19.38 -3.20
C GLU A 576 -14.67 20.58 -3.25
N MET A 577 -15.53 20.58 -4.25
CA MET A 577 -16.55 21.61 -4.45
C MET A 577 -17.80 20.98 -5.05
N ASP A 578 -18.97 21.41 -4.58
CA ASP A 578 -20.24 20.94 -5.13
C ASP A 578 -20.34 21.23 -6.63
N ALA A 579 -20.71 20.18 -7.40
CA ALA A 579 -20.81 20.30 -8.85
C ALA A 579 -21.95 21.23 -9.25
N THR A 580 -21.68 22.18 -10.15
CA THR A 580 -22.69 23.04 -10.77
C THR A 580 -23.53 22.26 -11.79
N PRO A 581 -24.76 22.74 -12.15
CA PRO A 581 -25.56 22.11 -13.20
C PRO A 581 -24.80 21.94 -14.52
N GLU A 582 -23.95 22.88 -14.88
CA GLU A 582 -23.13 22.86 -16.09
C GLU A 582 -22.08 21.75 -16.04
N VAL A 583 -21.44 21.54 -14.89
CA VAL A 583 -20.47 20.46 -14.68
C VAL A 583 -21.15 19.08 -14.67
N LEU A 584 -22.35 18.99 -14.09
CA LEU A 584 -23.12 17.74 -14.06
C LEU A 584 -23.55 17.28 -15.46
N GLN A 585 -23.79 18.20 -16.38
CA GLN A 585 -24.14 17.89 -17.77
C GLN A 585 -22.95 17.41 -18.62
N LEU A 586 -21.71 17.57 -18.14
CA LEU A 586 -20.55 17.08 -18.85
C LEU A 586 -20.35 15.57 -18.64
N ALA A 587 -20.20 14.84 -19.73
CA ALA A 587 -19.70 13.47 -19.67
C ALA A 587 -18.29 13.46 -19.03
N GLU A 588 -17.97 12.42 -18.28
CA GLU A 588 -16.71 12.34 -17.54
C GLU A 588 -15.47 12.51 -18.44
N SER A 589 -15.54 11.97 -19.66
CA SER A 589 -14.49 12.13 -20.68
C SER A 589 -14.26 13.58 -21.11
N ASN A 590 -15.28 14.43 -21.02
CA ASN A 590 -15.24 15.83 -21.46
C ASN A 590 -14.87 16.80 -20.32
N ARG A 591 -14.90 16.37 -19.07
CA ARG A 591 -14.52 17.20 -17.92
C ARG A 591 -13.07 17.64 -17.93
N ARG A 592 -12.18 16.81 -18.53
CA ARG A 592 -10.76 17.12 -18.67
C ARG A 592 -10.44 18.06 -19.83
N ALA A 593 -11.32 18.12 -20.82
CA ALA A 593 -11.15 18.98 -22.00
C ALA A 593 -11.71 20.40 -21.81
N LYS A 594 -12.52 20.63 -20.80
CA LYS A 594 -13.12 21.92 -20.45
C LYS A 594 -12.26 22.69 -19.45
#